data_5e3d31cff3fbbb2a513d98f8c80a4477
#
_entry.id   5e3d31cff3fbbb2a513d98f8c80a4477
#
_cell.length_a   1.000
_cell.length_b   1.000
_cell.length_c   1.000
_cell.angle_alpha   90.00
_cell.angle_beta   90.00
_cell.angle_gamma   90.00
#
_symmetry.space_group_name_H-M   'P 1'
#
loop_
_entity.id
_entity.type
_entity.pdbx_description
1 polymer ?
#
loop_
_entity_poly.entity_id
_entity_poly.type
_entity_poly.pdbx_seq_one_letter_code
_entity_poly.pdbx_strand_id
1 'polypeptide(L)'
;MSNIFDQLSQEWWKLDGAFKALHSFNYVRVALVNDIVMNEIKKKKQEISLLDLGCGGGIFCEPLARVGYQVHGIDTNDKAIEIARHHCKKNQLDICYHNSKISLFDSKKKFDIITCMEVLEHTSDPSIIISEVKKRLKPGGYFIGSTINKTIESYLFAIIIAENFLSLVPKGTHDWKSFIRPNKLKKILLFNGMSKFNKYGLSYNPILNSWKFHNSCKVNYIFTSKFKN
;
A
#
# COMPACT_ATOMS: atom_id res chain seq x y z
N MET A 1 9.93 -8.07 13.46
CA MET A 1 9.01 -8.21 12.28
C MET A 1 9.70 -8.66 10.99
N SER A 2 11.00 -8.41 10.79
CA SER A 2 11.74 -8.90 9.59
C SER A 2 11.64 -10.41 9.35
N ASN A 3 11.56 -11.20 10.42
CA ASN A 3 11.70 -12.66 10.32
C ASN A 3 10.55 -13.40 9.61
N ILE A 4 9.30 -12.91 9.69
CA ILE A 4 8.14 -13.58 9.04
C ILE A 4 8.16 -13.36 7.54
N PHE A 5 8.38 -12.14 7.08
CA PHE A 5 8.46 -11.81 5.65
C PHE A 5 9.70 -12.44 4.99
N ASP A 6 10.80 -12.63 5.75
CA ASP A 6 11.98 -13.34 5.29
C ASP A 6 11.71 -14.83 5.06
N GLN A 7 10.96 -15.46 5.96
CA GLN A 7 10.57 -16.87 5.84
C GLN A 7 9.61 -17.11 4.67
N LEU A 8 8.75 -16.12 4.37
CA LEU A 8 7.77 -16.18 3.30
C LEU A 8 8.30 -15.63 1.96
N SER A 9 9.60 -15.34 1.86
CA SER A 9 10.16 -14.68 0.68
C SER A 9 9.86 -15.41 -0.62
N GLN A 10 9.85 -16.75 -0.65
CA GLN A 10 9.54 -17.57 -1.82
C GLN A 10 8.04 -17.61 -2.18
N GLU A 11 7.18 -17.07 -1.31
CA GLU A 11 5.72 -17.12 -1.47
C GLU A 11 5.15 -15.90 -2.19
N TRP A 12 5.93 -14.81 -2.37
CA TRP A 12 5.43 -13.53 -2.89
C TRP A 12 4.59 -13.65 -4.17
N TRP A 13 5.00 -14.49 -5.09
CA TRP A 13 4.36 -14.63 -6.40
C TRP A 13 3.56 -15.93 -6.58
N LYS A 14 3.37 -16.71 -5.51
CA LYS A 14 2.46 -17.85 -5.51
C LYS A 14 1.02 -17.37 -5.33
N LEU A 15 0.16 -17.60 -6.33
CA LEU A 15 -1.23 -17.14 -6.33
C LEU A 15 -2.11 -17.81 -5.26
N ASP A 16 -1.71 -18.97 -4.79
CA ASP A 16 -2.34 -19.77 -3.71
C ASP A 16 -1.54 -19.72 -2.40
N GLY A 17 -0.44 -18.98 -2.37
CA GLY A 17 0.46 -18.84 -1.23
C GLY A 17 0.02 -17.81 -0.18
N ALA A 18 0.93 -17.50 0.72
CA ALA A 18 0.71 -16.59 1.87
C ALA A 18 0.24 -15.17 1.46
N PHE A 19 0.55 -14.73 0.24
CA PHE A 19 0.18 -13.40 -0.27
C PHE A 19 -1.02 -13.43 -1.24
N LYS A 20 -1.76 -14.55 -1.30
CA LYS A 20 -2.96 -14.70 -2.15
C LYS A 20 -3.96 -13.55 -1.99
N ALA A 21 -4.18 -13.09 -0.76
CA ALA A 21 -5.08 -11.98 -0.50
C ALA A 21 -4.63 -10.71 -1.23
N LEU A 22 -3.32 -10.35 -1.17
CA LEU A 22 -2.77 -9.17 -1.83
C LEU A 22 -2.95 -9.23 -3.35
N HIS A 23 -2.76 -10.40 -3.96
CA HIS A 23 -3.02 -10.60 -5.38
C HIS A 23 -4.49 -10.41 -5.72
N SER A 24 -5.40 -10.96 -4.89
CA SER A 24 -6.83 -11.02 -5.19
C SER A 24 -7.51 -9.65 -5.24
N PHE A 25 -7.07 -8.66 -4.45
CA PHE A 25 -7.67 -7.32 -4.47
C PHE A 25 -6.79 -6.25 -5.15
N ASN A 26 -5.71 -6.65 -5.79
CA ASN A 26 -4.79 -5.72 -6.41
C ASN A 26 -5.43 -4.90 -7.53
N TYR A 27 -6.36 -5.48 -8.28
CA TYR A 27 -7.06 -4.80 -9.37
C TYR A 27 -7.87 -3.59 -8.89
N VAL A 28 -8.51 -3.63 -7.71
CA VAL A 28 -9.25 -2.48 -7.18
C VAL A 28 -8.31 -1.36 -6.73
N ARG A 29 -7.11 -1.71 -6.23
CA ARG A 29 -6.07 -0.72 -5.89
C ARG A 29 -5.57 0.01 -7.15
N VAL A 30 -5.26 -0.74 -8.21
CA VAL A 30 -4.84 -0.19 -9.50
C VAL A 30 -5.93 0.68 -10.11
N ALA A 31 -7.20 0.24 -10.06
CA ALA A 31 -8.33 1.02 -10.54
C ALA A 31 -8.45 2.37 -9.81
N LEU A 32 -8.26 2.40 -8.49
CA LEU A 32 -8.28 3.65 -7.72
C LEU A 32 -7.16 4.61 -8.13
N VAL A 33 -5.93 4.10 -8.33
CA VAL A 33 -4.82 4.92 -8.81
C VAL A 33 -5.14 5.50 -10.19
N ASN A 34 -5.66 4.67 -11.11
CA ASN A 34 -6.06 5.12 -12.44
C ASN A 34 -7.14 6.20 -12.40
N ASP A 35 -8.15 6.03 -11.55
CA ASP A 35 -9.22 7.01 -11.37
C ASP A 35 -8.67 8.37 -10.92
N ILE A 36 -7.75 8.38 -9.95
CA ILE A 36 -7.10 9.61 -9.48
C ILE A 36 -6.27 10.25 -10.60
N VAL A 37 -5.51 9.48 -11.37
CA VAL A 37 -4.72 10.01 -12.47
C VAL A 37 -5.62 10.64 -13.52
N MET A 38 -6.69 9.98 -13.92
CA MET A 38 -7.58 10.45 -14.97
C MET A 38 -8.40 11.67 -14.55
N ASN A 39 -8.94 11.67 -13.34
CA ASN A 39 -9.92 12.65 -12.92
C ASN A 39 -9.33 13.83 -12.14
N GLU A 40 -8.22 13.61 -11.40
CA GLU A 40 -7.67 14.62 -10.50
C GLU A 40 -6.31 15.17 -10.98
N ILE A 41 -5.39 14.33 -11.46
CA ILE A 41 -4.04 14.74 -11.89
C ILE A 41 -4.07 15.20 -13.35
N LYS A 42 -4.79 14.48 -14.21
CA LYS A 42 -5.02 14.79 -15.63
C LYS A 42 -3.73 14.89 -16.45
N LYS A 43 -2.78 14.00 -16.19
CA LYS A 43 -1.54 13.82 -16.97
C LYS A 43 -1.59 12.51 -17.76
N LYS A 44 -0.74 12.41 -18.80
CA LYS A 44 -0.53 11.13 -19.50
C LYS A 44 0.12 10.13 -18.54
N LYS A 45 -0.23 8.85 -18.66
CA LYS A 45 0.26 7.80 -17.76
C LYS A 45 1.77 7.72 -17.69
N GLN A 46 2.44 7.88 -18.84
CA GLN A 46 3.91 7.86 -18.96
C GLN A 46 4.60 9.04 -18.28
N GLU A 47 3.87 10.10 -17.97
CA GLU A 47 4.39 11.28 -17.25
C GLU A 47 4.20 11.17 -15.73
N ILE A 48 3.45 10.15 -15.26
CA ILE A 48 3.18 9.92 -13.84
C ILE A 48 4.36 9.20 -13.21
N SER A 49 5.02 9.87 -12.28
CA SER A 49 6.00 9.25 -11.38
C SER A 49 5.33 8.76 -10.10
N LEU A 50 5.50 7.48 -9.78
CA LEU A 50 4.88 6.81 -8.65
C LEU A 50 5.94 6.15 -7.76
N LEU A 51 5.83 6.34 -6.45
CA LEU A 51 6.61 5.62 -5.44
C LEU A 51 5.69 4.71 -4.64
N ASP A 52 5.99 3.41 -4.61
CA ASP A 52 5.34 2.45 -3.72
C ASP A 52 6.20 2.22 -2.48
N LEU A 53 5.73 2.68 -1.33
CA LEU A 53 6.39 2.57 -0.04
C LEU A 53 5.98 1.29 0.68
N GLY A 54 6.95 0.45 1.02
CA GLY A 54 6.73 -0.91 1.53
C GLY A 54 6.28 -1.83 0.40
N CYS A 55 6.97 -1.80 -0.74
CA CYS A 55 6.55 -2.50 -1.95
C CYS A 55 6.67 -4.03 -1.86
N GLY A 56 7.37 -4.56 -0.83
CA GLY A 56 7.61 -5.99 -0.67
C GLY A 56 8.19 -6.62 -1.94
N GLY A 57 7.65 -7.76 -2.34
CA GLY A 57 8.02 -8.48 -3.57
C GLY A 57 7.51 -7.87 -4.87
N GLY A 58 6.96 -6.65 -4.86
CA GLY A 58 6.58 -5.92 -6.07
C GLY A 58 5.18 -6.21 -6.60
N ILE A 59 4.32 -6.91 -5.85
CA ILE A 59 2.97 -7.32 -6.29
C ILE A 59 2.13 -6.12 -6.78
N PHE A 60 2.25 -4.96 -6.14
CA PHE A 60 1.50 -3.77 -6.55
C PHE A 60 2.25 -2.93 -7.59
N CYS A 61 3.58 -2.91 -7.55
CA CYS A 61 4.39 -2.15 -8.51
C CYS A 61 4.21 -2.64 -9.96
N GLU A 62 4.21 -3.97 -10.20
CA GLU A 62 4.18 -4.50 -11.56
C GLU A 62 2.91 -4.14 -12.34
N PRO A 63 1.68 -4.33 -11.82
CA PRO A 63 0.49 -3.91 -12.56
C PRO A 63 0.44 -2.41 -12.79
N LEU A 64 1.00 -1.58 -11.91
CA LEU A 64 1.11 -0.13 -12.13
C LEU A 64 2.08 0.20 -13.29
N ALA A 65 3.22 -0.50 -13.37
CA ALA A 65 4.14 -0.36 -14.49
C ALA A 65 3.51 -0.83 -15.81
N ARG A 66 2.75 -1.93 -15.80
CA ARG A 66 2.00 -2.42 -16.99
C ARG A 66 0.95 -1.42 -17.48
N VAL A 67 0.39 -0.61 -16.60
CA VAL A 67 -0.51 0.50 -16.96
C VAL A 67 0.23 1.65 -17.66
N GLY A 68 1.57 1.72 -17.50
CA GLY A 68 2.45 2.70 -18.13
C GLY A 68 2.96 3.80 -17.20
N TYR A 69 2.86 3.64 -15.87
CA TYR A 69 3.44 4.58 -14.91
C TYR A 69 4.94 4.37 -14.75
N GLN A 70 5.69 5.44 -14.42
CA GLN A 70 7.08 5.38 -14.01
C GLN A 70 7.13 4.98 -12.53
N VAL A 71 7.39 3.69 -12.25
CA VAL A 71 7.25 3.12 -10.92
C VAL A 71 8.60 2.99 -10.22
N HIS A 72 8.65 3.44 -8.98
CA HIS A 72 9.70 3.14 -8.00
C HIS A 72 9.08 2.37 -6.84
N GLY A 73 9.77 1.33 -6.39
CA GLY A 73 9.42 0.60 -5.17
C GLY A 73 10.52 0.73 -4.13
N ILE A 74 10.16 0.99 -2.88
CA ILE A 74 11.11 0.94 -1.76
C ILE A 74 10.61 0.00 -0.66
N ASP A 75 11.50 -0.79 -0.12
CA ASP A 75 11.25 -1.64 1.05
C ASP A 75 12.52 -1.77 1.88
N THR A 76 12.37 -2.05 3.17
CA THR A 76 13.50 -2.32 4.08
C THR A 76 13.94 -3.77 4.08
N ASN A 77 13.13 -4.67 3.51
CA ASN A 77 13.42 -6.08 3.40
C ASN A 77 14.22 -6.34 2.11
N ASP A 78 15.49 -6.71 2.24
CA ASP A 78 16.41 -6.97 1.14
C ASP A 78 15.96 -8.16 0.28
N LYS A 79 15.52 -9.26 0.91
CA LYS A 79 15.03 -10.46 0.21
C LYS A 79 13.79 -10.18 -0.63
N ALA A 80 12.85 -9.38 -0.09
CA ALA A 80 11.68 -8.97 -0.84
C ALA A 80 12.06 -8.12 -2.06
N ILE A 81 13.01 -7.20 -1.92
CA ILE A 81 13.52 -6.39 -3.03
C ILE A 81 14.25 -7.23 -4.07
N GLU A 82 15.03 -8.24 -3.66
CA GLU A 82 15.67 -9.18 -4.61
C GLU A 82 14.63 -9.93 -5.44
N ILE A 83 13.57 -10.42 -4.80
CA ILE A 83 12.47 -11.11 -5.47
C ILE A 83 11.73 -10.16 -6.43
N ALA A 84 11.44 -8.92 -5.98
CA ALA A 84 10.81 -7.92 -6.83
C ALA A 84 11.64 -7.63 -8.08
N ARG A 85 12.95 -7.44 -7.94
CA ARG A 85 13.88 -7.25 -9.08
C ARG A 85 13.92 -8.46 -10.01
N HIS A 86 14.01 -9.67 -9.44
CA HIS A 86 14.04 -10.89 -10.24
C HIS A 86 12.76 -11.06 -11.06
N HIS A 87 11.60 -10.89 -10.43
CA HIS A 87 10.29 -11.05 -11.08
C HIS A 87 10.05 -9.96 -12.14
N CYS A 88 10.41 -8.71 -11.83
CA CYS A 88 10.37 -7.58 -12.75
C CYS A 88 11.21 -7.85 -14.02
N LYS A 89 12.46 -8.31 -13.85
CA LYS A 89 13.35 -8.66 -14.96
C LYS A 89 12.77 -9.79 -15.82
N LYS A 90 12.26 -10.84 -15.18
CA LYS A 90 11.60 -11.97 -15.88
C LYS A 90 10.41 -11.51 -16.73
N ASN A 91 9.67 -10.49 -16.26
CA ASN A 91 8.51 -9.95 -16.96
C ASN A 91 8.84 -8.75 -17.88
N GLN A 92 10.13 -8.41 -18.07
CA GLN A 92 10.59 -7.32 -18.93
C GLN A 92 9.94 -5.97 -18.59
N LEU A 93 9.77 -5.70 -17.29
CA LEU A 93 9.22 -4.45 -16.79
C LEU A 93 10.35 -3.49 -16.39
N ASP A 94 10.09 -2.18 -16.53
CA ASP A 94 11.01 -1.12 -16.09
C ASP A 94 10.49 -0.53 -14.75
N ILE A 95 11.03 -1.05 -13.63
CA ILE A 95 10.70 -0.60 -12.27
C ILE A 95 12.00 -0.44 -11.49
N CYS A 96 12.16 0.72 -10.85
CA CYS A 96 13.32 0.97 -10.00
C CYS A 96 13.04 0.53 -8.55
N TYR A 97 13.62 -0.58 -8.13
CA TYR A 97 13.51 -1.08 -6.75
C TYR A 97 14.71 -0.70 -5.88
N HIS A 98 14.44 -0.18 -4.67
CA HIS A 98 15.47 0.26 -3.73
C HIS A 98 15.27 -0.40 -2.35
N ASN A 99 16.33 -1.03 -1.83
CA ASN A 99 16.35 -1.46 -0.44
C ASN A 99 16.70 -0.26 0.44
N SER A 100 15.69 0.41 1.00
CA SER A 100 15.87 1.64 1.77
C SER A 100 14.69 1.95 2.68
N LYS A 101 14.97 2.62 3.79
CA LYS A 101 13.93 3.36 4.54
C LYS A 101 13.57 4.63 3.78
N ILE A 102 12.29 5.05 3.88
CA ILE A 102 11.86 6.29 3.23
C ILE A 102 12.67 7.52 3.70
N SER A 103 13.10 7.56 4.96
CA SER A 103 13.91 8.65 5.50
C SER A 103 15.30 8.78 4.87
N LEU A 104 15.83 7.67 4.34
CA LEU A 104 17.14 7.61 3.67
C LEU A 104 17.03 7.67 2.14
N PHE A 105 15.84 7.53 1.60
CA PHE A 105 15.58 7.62 0.17
C PHE A 105 15.75 9.07 -0.30
N ASP A 106 16.27 9.27 -1.52
CA ASP A 106 16.58 10.61 -2.05
C ASP A 106 15.39 11.60 -1.91
N SER A 107 15.58 12.63 -1.10
CA SER A 107 14.57 13.65 -0.82
C SER A 107 14.35 14.63 -1.97
N LYS A 108 15.29 14.72 -2.92
CA LYS A 108 15.19 15.58 -4.12
C LYS A 108 14.20 14.99 -5.12
N LYS A 109 14.05 13.66 -5.15
CA LYS A 109 13.11 13.00 -6.06
C LYS A 109 11.67 13.20 -5.59
N LYS A 110 10.84 13.75 -6.47
CA LYS A 110 9.43 14.06 -6.21
C LYS A 110 8.52 13.21 -7.09
N PHE A 111 7.39 12.81 -6.53
CA PHE A 111 6.43 11.90 -7.16
C PHE A 111 5.05 12.55 -7.29
N ASP A 112 4.34 12.24 -8.36
CA ASP A 112 2.94 12.62 -8.54
C ASP A 112 2.04 11.81 -7.60
N ILE A 113 2.41 10.55 -7.35
CA ILE A 113 1.69 9.65 -6.45
C ILE A 113 2.70 8.93 -5.55
N ILE A 114 2.37 8.84 -4.26
CA ILE A 114 3.04 7.90 -3.35
C ILE A 114 1.97 6.95 -2.82
N THR A 115 2.24 5.64 -2.93
CA THR A 115 1.39 4.60 -2.36
C THR A 115 2.04 4.01 -1.10
N CYS A 116 1.20 3.51 -0.17
CA CYS A 116 1.65 2.91 1.09
C CYS A 116 0.57 1.90 1.54
N MET A 117 0.69 0.66 1.07
CA MET A 117 -0.34 -0.35 1.23
C MET A 117 0.02 -1.33 2.36
N GLU A 118 -0.82 -1.40 3.39
CA GLU A 118 -0.64 -2.30 4.56
C GLU A 118 0.72 -2.11 5.27
N VAL A 119 1.19 -0.86 5.43
CA VAL A 119 2.50 -0.55 6.03
C VAL A 119 2.36 0.28 7.31
N LEU A 120 1.40 1.21 7.35
CA LEU A 120 1.29 2.18 8.44
C LEU A 120 1.06 1.54 9.81
N GLU A 121 0.33 0.43 9.87
CA GLU A 121 0.09 -0.36 11.09
C GLU A 121 1.33 -1.08 11.63
N HIS A 122 2.35 -1.25 10.80
CA HIS A 122 3.62 -1.87 11.19
C HIS A 122 4.66 -0.84 11.65
N THR A 123 4.32 0.43 11.64
CA THR A 123 5.22 1.50 12.08
C THR A 123 4.94 1.91 13.52
N SER A 124 5.98 2.29 14.26
CA SER A 124 5.83 2.80 15.64
C SER A 124 5.06 4.12 15.68
N ASP A 125 5.26 4.98 14.67
CA ASP A 125 4.57 6.26 14.51
C ASP A 125 4.30 6.58 13.03
N PRO A 126 3.03 6.46 12.58
CA PRO A 126 2.65 6.83 11.22
C PRO A 126 2.95 8.28 10.84
N SER A 127 3.07 9.20 11.82
CA SER A 127 3.34 10.61 11.54
C SER A 127 4.72 10.82 10.92
N ILE A 128 5.70 10.00 11.30
CA ILE A 128 7.06 10.02 10.74
C ILE A 128 7.01 9.67 9.25
N ILE A 129 6.32 8.57 8.90
CA ILE A 129 6.16 8.15 7.51
C ILE A 129 5.46 9.22 6.69
N ILE A 130 4.36 9.79 7.20
CA ILE A 130 3.59 10.81 6.50
C ILE A 130 4.41 12.09 6.30
N SER A 131 5.24 12.46 7.26
CA SER A 131 6.18 13.58 7.14
C SER A 131 7.21 13.34 6.01
N GLU A 132 7.73 12.12 5.89
CA GLU A 132 8.66 11.75 4.81
C GLU A 132 7.96 11.67 3.44
N VAL A 133 6.72 11.21 3.40
CA VAL A 133 5.87 11.24 2.20
C VAL A 133 5.67 12.68 1.71
N LYS A 134 5.32 13.60 2.63
CA LYS A 134 5.19 15.03 2.33
C LYS A 134 6.42 15.59 1.62
N LYS A 135 7.62 15.25 2.10
CA LYS A 135 8.89 15.73 1.52
C LYS A 135 9.10 15.26 0.08
N ARG A 136 8.42 14.20 -0.36
CA ARG A 136 8.62 13.54 -1.66
C ARG A 136 7.43 13.65 -2.60
N LEU A 137 6.31 14.17 -2.16
CA LEU A 137 5.18 14.50 -3.03
C LEU A 137 5.44 15.81 -3.78
N LYS A 138 5.05 15.84 -5.04
CA LYS A 138 4.91 17.08 -5.81
C LYS A 138 3.73 17.87 -5.27
N PRO A 139 3.71 19.21 -5.37
CA PRO A 139 2.52 20.01 -5.15
C PRO A 139 1.34 19.47 -5.96
N GLY A 140 0.18 19.31 -5.34
CA GLY A 140 -0.99 18.68 -5.97
C GLY A 140 -0.94 17.16 -6.12
N GLY A 141 0.17 16.51 -5.71
CA GLY A 141 0.32 15.05 -5.73
C GLY A 141 -0.55 14.33 -4.71
N TYR A 142 -0.72 13.03 -4.88
CA TYR A 142 -1.60 12.20 -4.07
C TYR A 142 -0.85 11.19 -3.21
N PHE A 143 -1.24 11.10 -1.95
CA PHE A 143 -0.88 10.01 -1.07
C PHE A 143 -2.06 9.03 -0.97
N ILE A 144 -1.81 7.77 -1.31
CA ILE A 144 -2.82 6.70 -1.33
C ILE A 144 -2.29 5.58 -0.45
N GLY A 145 -3.08 5.13 0.51
CA GLY A 145 -2.63 4.05 1.38
C GLY A 145 -3.79 3.19 1.85
N SER A 146 -3.46 2.01 2.35
CA SER A 146 -4.40 1.14 3.03
C SER A 146 -3.89 0.77 4.41
N THR A 147 -4.81 0.51 5.32
CA THR A 147 -4.51 0.04 6.68
C THR A 147 -5.74 -0.55 7.34
N ILE A 148 -5.53 -1.22 8.47
CA ILE A 148 -6.59 -1.83 9.25
C ILE A 148 -7.17 -0.81 10.24
N ASN A 149 -8.51 -0.74 10.31
CA ASN A 149 -9.19 0.15 11.25
C ASN A 149 -9.13 -0.42 12.68
N LYS A 150 -9.06 0.42 13.68
CA LYS A 150 -9.07 0.04 15.09
C LYS A 150 -10.49 -0.08 15.63
N THR A 151 -11.15 -1.21 15.34
CA THR A 151 -12.52 -1.56 15.75
C THR A 151 -12.56 -2.97 16.34
N ILE A 152 -13.67 -3.33 16.98
CA ILE A 152 -13.88 -4.70 17.45
C ILE A 152 -14.03 -5.66 16.28
N GLU A 153 -14.72 -5.23 15.22
CA GLU A 153 -14.90 -6.02 14.00
C GLU A 153 -13.54 -6.34 13.33
N SER A 154 -12.62 -5.38 13.27
CA SER A 154 -11.29 -5.61 12.70
C SER A 154 -10.46 -6.56 13.58
N TYR A 155 -10.58 -6.46 14.91
CA TYR A 155 -9.94 -7.38 15.84
C TYR A 155 -10.40 -8.82 15.61
N LEU A 156 -11.72 -9.04 15.54
CA LEU A 156 -12.29 -10.35 15.28
C LEU A 156 -11.87 -10.90 13.91
N PHE A 157 -11.92 -10.07 12.89
CA PHE A 157 -11.62 -10.51 11.53
C PHE A 157 -10.12 -10.72 11.30
N ALA A 158 -9.28 -9.73 11.62
CA ALA A 158 -7.86 -9.79 11.30
C ALA A 158 -7.10 -10.77 12.22
N ILE A 159 -7.40 -10.77 13.51
CA ILE A 159 -6.65 -11.57 14.49
C ILE A 159 -7.27 -12.94 14.70
N ILE A 160 -8.58 -13.00 14.92
CA ILE A 160 -9.23 -14.28 15.27
C ILE A 160 -9.49 -15.10 14.00
N ILE A 161 -10.10 -14.51 12.97
CA ILE A 161 -10.51 -15.26 11.78
C ILE A 161 -9.33 -15.48 10.85
N ALA A 162 -8.63 -14.42 10.45
CA ALA A 162 -7.59 -14.51 9.43
C ALA A 162 -6.34 -15.25 9.93
N GLU A 163 -5.90 -15.01 11.18
CA GLU A 163 -4.68 -15.64 11.71
C GLU A 163 -4.93 -17.00 12.35
N ASN A 164 -6.05 -17.18 13.07
CA ASN A 164 -6.26 -18.39 13.86
C ASN A 164 -7.17 -19.43 13.21
N PHE A 165 -8.22 -19.00 12.49
CA PHE A 165 -9.20 -19.92 11.89
C PHE A 165 -8.91 -20.26 10.43
N LEU A 166 -8.65 -19.25 9.60
CA LEU A 166 -8.49 -19.44 8.16
C LEU A 166 -7.03 -19.54 7.71
N SER A 167 -6.09 -19.24 8.63
CA SER A 167 -4.65 -19.22 8.32
C SER A 167 -4.32 -18.43 7.02
N LEU A 168 -5.10 -17.38 6.76
CA LEU A 168 -4.93 -16.52 5.59
C LEU A 168 -3.66 -15.68 5.66
N VAL A 169 -3.18 -15.43 6.90
CA VAL A 169 -1.93 -14.74 7.21
C VAL A 169 -1.28 -15.43 8.40
N PRO A 170 0.06 -15.38 8.54
CA PRO A 170 0.76 -15.96 9.68
C PRO A 170 0.29 -15.38 11.02
N LYS A 171 0.30 -16.21 12.07
CA LYS A 171 -0.02 -15.76 13.43
C LYS A 171 0.94 -14.67 13.89
N GLY A 172 0.41 -13.63 14.55
CA GLY A 172 1.21 -12.51 15.05
C GLY A 172 1.57 -11.48 13.98
N THR A 173 0.99 -11.55 12.79
CA THR A 173 1.18 -10.54 11.74
C THR A 173 0.59 -9.20 12.16
N HIS A 174 -0.49 -9.20 12.96
CA HIS A 174 -1.23 -8.01 13.33
C HIS A 174 -1.23 -7.74 14.83
N ASP A 175 -0.82 -6.54 15.23
CA ASP A 175 -1.03 -6.02 16.59
C ASP A 175 -2.18 -5.01 16.58
N TRP A 176 -3.30 -5.33 17.20
CA TRP A 176 -4.46 -4.45 17.30
C TRP A 176 -4.14 -3.06 17.86
N LYS A 177 -3.10 -2.95 18.73
CA LYS A 177 -2.68 -1.65 19.28
C LYS A 177 -2.19 -0.70 18.18
N SER A 178 -1.63 -1.25 17.12
CA SER A 178 -1.07 -0.52 15.97
C SER A 178 -2.14 -0.12 14.93
N PHE A 179 -3.36 -0.65 15.00
CA PHE A 179 -4.44 -0.32 14.07
C PHE A 179 -4.85 1.15 14.17
N ILE A 180 -5.17 1.75 13.03
CA ILE A 180 -5.32 3.20 12.91
C ILE A 180 -6.76 3.59 12.59
N ARG A 181 -7.42 4.33 13.49
CA ARG A 181 -8.75 4.88 13.22
C ARG A 181 -8.68 5.94 12.11
N PRO A 182 -9.62 5.95 11.13
CA PRO A 182 -9.63 6.93 10.04
C PRO A 182 -9.55 8.38 10.51
N ASN A 183 -10.23 8.74 11.61
CA ASN A 183 -10.18 10.10 12.15
C ASN A 183 -8.80 10.48 12.72
N LYS A 184 -8.06 9.52 13.30
CA LYS A 184 -6.68 9.74 13.75
C LYS A 184 -5.78 9.99 12.54
N LEU A 185 -5.87 9.12 11.53
CA LEU A 185 -5.10 9.28 10.30
C LEU A 185 -5.38 10.60 9.60
N LYS A 186 -6.67 10.97 9.46
CA LYS A 186 -7.07 12.26 8.89
C LYS A 186 -6.40 13.44 9.59
N LYS A 187 -6.36 13.46 10.94
CA LYS A 187 -5.70 14.53 11.71
C LYS A 187 -4.21 14.62 11.38
N ILE A 188 -3.51 13.47 11.33
CA ILE A 188 -2.07 13.42 10.99
C ILE A 188 -1.83 13.94 9.57
N LEU A 189 -2.65 13.52 8.61
CA LEU A 189 -2.56 13.96 7.22
C LEU A 189 -2.76 15.48 7.10
N LEU A 190 -3.81 16.02 7.72
CA LEU A 190 -4.10 17.46 7.70
C LEU A 190 -2.96 18.28 8.33
N PHE A 191 -2.40 17.81 9.46
CA PHE A 191 -1.25 18.46 10.10
C PHE A 191 -0.02 18.52 9.17
N ASN A 192 0.15 17.51 8.31
CA ASN A 192 1.22 17.46 7.32
C ASN A 192 0.90 18.19 6.00
N GLY A 193 -0.16 19.00 5.94
CA GLY A 193 -0.50 19.79 4.75
C GLY A 193 -1.24 19.00 3.66
N MET A 194 -1.71 17.80 3.98
CA MET A 194 -2.60 17.05 3.08
C MET A 194 -4.02 17.59 3.15
N SER A 195 -4.80 17.38 2.11
CA SER A 195 -6.20 17.79 1.98
C SER A 195 -7.00 16.71 1.27
N LYS A 196 -8.29 16.92 1.07
CA LYS A 196 -9.20 15.99 0.33
C LYS A 196 -9.06 14.54 0.83
N PHE A 197 -9.16 14.32 2.14
CA PHE A 197 -9.13 12.97 2.70
C PHE A 197 -10.42 12.21 2.35
N ASN A 198 -10.30 11.23 1.49
CA ASN A 198 -11.35 10.26 1.21
C ASN A 198 -10.96 8.88 1.77
N LYS A 199 -11.95 8.05 2.09
CA LYS A 199 -11.73 6.69 2.58
C LYS A 199 -12.78 5.75 2.01
N TYR A 200 -12.36 4.53 1.72
CA TYR A 200 -13.18 3.47 1.13
C TYR A 200 -12.90 2.18 1.87
N GLY A 201 -13.93 1.49 2.35
CA GLY A 201 -13.80 0.12 2.84
C GLY A 201 -13.63 -0.85 1.67
N LEU A 202 -13.08 -2.02 1.96
CA LEU A 202 -12.99 -3.13 1.01
C LEU A 202 -13.86 -4.28 1.50
N SER A 203 -14.66 -4.85 0.62
CA SER A 203 -15.41 -6.08 0.88
C SER A 203 -15.18 -7.11 -0.21
N TYR A 204 -15.11 -8.37 0.22
CA TYR A 204 -14.99 -9.53 -0.65
C TYR A 204 -16.34 -10.21 -0.83
N ASN A 205 -16.69 -10.51 -2.07
CA ASN A 205 -17.83 -11.35 -2.41
C ASN A 205 -17.33 -12.75 -2.78
N PRO A 206 -17.56 -13.78 -1.95
CA PRO A 206 -17.05 -15.12 -2.21
C PRO A 206 -17.74 -15.83 -3.38
N ILE A 207 -19.00 -15.47 -3.70
CA ILE A 207 -19.76 -16.06 -4.81
C ILE A 207 -19.16 -15.60 -6.16
N LEU A 208 -18.86 -14.30 -6.26
CA LEU A 208 -18.30 -13.71 -7.48
C LEU A 208 -16.77 -13.68 -7.49
N ASN A 209 -16.13 -14.17 -6.43
CA ASN A 209 -14.67 -14.10 -6.23
C ASN A 209 -14.13 -12.69 -6.55
N SER A 210 -14.80 -11.65 -6.04
CA SER A 210 -14.50 -10.26 -6.39
C SER A 210 -14.47 -9.35 -5.18
N TRP A 211 -13.63 -8.33 -5.27
CA TRP A 211 -13.51 -7.25 -4.30
C TRP A 211 -14.18 -5.99 -4.84
N LYS A 212 -14.77 -5.21 -3.95
CA LYS A 212 -15.34 -3.91 -4.27
C LYS A 212 -15.17 -2.91 -3.14
N PHE A 213 -15.17 -1.63 -3.51
CA PHE A 213 -15.23 -0.54 -2.55
C PHE A 213 -16.66 -0.40 -1.99
N HIS A 214 -16.73 0.02 -0.72
CA HIS A 214 -17.97 0.41 -0.08
C HIS A 214 -17.74 1.48 1.00
N ASN A 215 -18.80 2.08 1.51
CA ASN A 215 -18.71 3.21 2.45
C ASN A 215 -18.31 2.80 3.88
N SER A 216 -18.54 1.53 4.26
CA SER A 216 -18.20 1.05 5.60
C SER A 216 -16.71 0.72 5.68
N CYS A 217 -16.01 1.33 6.62
CA CYS A 217 -14.60 1.10 6.91
C CYS A 217 -14.39 0.33 8.23
N LYS A 218 -15.28 -0.62 8.54
CA LYS A 218 -15.26 -1.30 9.85
C LYS A 218 -14.03 -2.18 10.05
N VAL A 219 -13.54 -2.86 9.04
CA VAL A 219 -12.39 -3.77 9.14
C VAL A 219 -11.13 -3.10 8.65
N ASN A 220 -11.09 -2.76 7.36
CA ASN A 220 -9.98 -2.13 6.70
C ASN A 220 -10.46 -0.92 5.88
N TYR A 221 -9.54 -0.09 5.43
CA TYR A 221 -9.85 0.98 4.51
C TYR A 221 -8.66 1.37 3.65
N ILE A 222 -8.95 1.76 2.42
CA ILE A 222 -8.04 2.52 1.57
C ILE A 222 -8.38 3.99 1.73
N PHE A 223 -7.38 4.84 1.80
CA PHE A 223 -7.55 6.29 1.84
C PHE A 223 -6.80 6.97 0.70
N THR A 224 -7.29 8.13 0.33
CA THR A 224 -6.61 9.04 -0.58
C THR A 224 -6.53 10.41 0.04
N SER A 225 -5.43 11.11 -0.16
CA SER A 225 -5.26 12.47 0.31
C SER A 225 -4.38 13.26 -0.64
N LYS A 226 -4.77 14.51 -0.94
CA LYS A 226 -4.04 15.39 -1.87
C LYS A 226 -3.09 16.28 -1.08
N PHE A 227 -1.84 16.38 -1.52
CA PHE A 227 -0.91 17.36 -0.98
C PHE A 227 -1.30 18.75 -1.50
N LYS A 228 -1.37 19.74 -0.62
CA LYS A 228 -1.68 21.12 -1.00
C LYS A 228 -0.56 21.70 -1.87
N ASN A 229 -0.96 22.58 -2.76
CA ASN A 229 -0.02 23.40 -3.52
C ASN A 229 0.64 24.42 -2.61
#